data_0ae0b07cf2af9a12cabeca3cecbad102
#
_entry.id   0ae0b07cf2af9a12cabeca3cecbad102
#
_cell.length_a   1.000
_cell.length_b   1.000
_cell.length_c   1.000
_cell.angle_alpha   90.00
_cell.angle_beta   90.00
_cell.angle_gamma   90.00
#
_symmetry.space_group_name_H-M   'P 1'
#
loop_
_entity.id
_entity.type
_entity.pdbx_description
1 polymer ?
#
loop_
_entity_poly.entity_id
_entity_poly.type
_entity_poly.pdbx_seq_one_letter_code
_entity_poly.pdbx_strand_id
1 'polypeptide(L)'
;MSKDQQHESNTIAILHTSDIHGTVLPYRYADQMPIEAGLSNISTVIKELRRQYKDSIYVDNGDLLQGTPLTYYHARINPDLPNPLTACMNLLQPDAVVVGNHEFNYGLSYLRQAVKESKFPWLSANLLEESNREPIFGVPYITKELPVGIKIGVLGLTTSYIPNWELPQHIAGIHFECVVQAAKRWVKVLREEEHVDLVVVSYHGGLERDASSGELTEADTGENEGYRLAAEVQGIDILLTGHQHRVIVNERIDGVVIAQPGSHGQGVGCIEVQMDCVEENWKVGAIRSTWMDCAGTAPDRQIIDQVAAIEAEVQIWLDKPIGQVEGDMTVTDASQVRLADHPLIEFINRVQMEYGQTTISNTALFDDTAPGFVGYITMRQVLANYIYANTLKVIRVTGQDIRDALEQTASYFERAEQGSGQYCIHKAYLYPKPQHYNYDMWEGIEYEIDISRAVGERITKLLVSSSGQPIDMHNTYDVAMNHYRAAGGGNYVMFANKPTVLDVPTDIAELIANYIIQRGTIHSTLNHNWRVVT
;
A
#
# COMPACT_ATOMS: atom_id res chain seq x y z
N MET A 1 -17.10 -48.29 35.70
CA MET A 1 -15.84 -47.55 35.61
C MET A 1 -15.96 -46.60 34.46
N SER A 2 -16.29 -45.34 34.73
CA SER A 2 -16.31 -44.26 33.75
C SER A 2 -14.85 -44.02 33.36
N LYS A 3 -14.52 -44.22 32.08
CA LYS A 3 -13.29 -43.66 31.51
C LYS A 3 -13.46 -42.15 31.61
N ASP A 4 -12.71 -41.49 32.48
CA ASP A 4 -12.45 -40.07 32.38
C ASP A 4 -11.85 -39.87 30.99
N GLN A 5 -12.64 -39.31 30.07
CA GLN A 5 -12.12 -38.79 28.80
C GLN A 5 -11.18 -37.63 29.21
N GLN A 6 -9.87 -37.87 29.16
CA GLN A 6 -8.91 -36.80 29.24
C GLN A 6 -9.19 -35.87 28.04
N HIS A 7 -9.78 -34.71 28.30
CA HIS A 7 -9.83 -33.62 27.34
C HIS A 7 -8.39 -33.15 27.14
N GLU A 8 -7.78 -33.57 26.05
CA GLU A 8 -6.49 -33.05 25.63
C GLU A 8 -6.75 -31.74 24.91
N SER A 9 -6.12 -30.65 25.34
CA SER A 9 -6.16 -29.35 24.66
C SER A 9 -4.75 -28.88 24.38
N ASN A 10 -4.54 -28.26 23.24
CA ASN A 10 -3.28 -27.66 22.86
C ASN A 10 -3.50 -26.21 22.40
N THR A 11 -2.53 -25.33 22.65
CA THR A 11 -2.55 -23.94 22.19
C THR A 11 -1.52 -23.79 21.08
N ILE A 12 -1.99 -23.38 19.90
CA ILE A 12 -1.14 -23.06 18.76
C ILE A 12 -1.15 -21.54 18.50
N ALA A 13 -0.13 -21.03 17.85
CA ALA A 13 -0.04 -19.62 17.51
C ALA A 13 0.09 -19.40 16.00
N ILE A 14 -0.71 -18.48 15.46
CA ILE A 14 -0.56 -17.95 14.11
C ILE A 14 0.08 -16.58 14.25
N LEU A 15 1.34 -16.47 13.81
CA LEU A 15 2.10 -15.23 13.75
C LEU A 15 1.92 -14.63 12.36
N HIS A 16 1.68 -13.33 12.27
CA HIS A 16 1.52 -12.72 10.97
C HIS A 16 2.06 -11.28 10.90
N THR A 17 2.58 -10.94 9.73
CA THR A 17 3.00 -9.60 9.30
C THR A 17 2.34 -9.24 7.98
N SER A 18 2.33 -7.97 7.61
CA SER A 18 1.79 -7.46 6.35
C SER A 18 2.39 -6.09 6.05
N ASP A 19 2.36 -5.68 4.79
CA ASP A 19 2.64 -4.30 4.38
C ASP A 19 4.00 -3.78 4.91
N ILE A 20 5.04 -4.61 4.82
CA ILE A 20 6.40 -4.25 5.28
C ILE A 20 6.99 -3.13 4.44
N HIS A 21 6.61 -3.04 3.15
CA HIS A 21 7.02 -1.98 2.24
C HIS A 21 8.52 -1.71 2.25
N GLY A 22 9.32 -2.78 2.19
CA GLY A 22 10.77 -2.67 2.12
C GLY A 22 11.45 -2.15 3.40
N THR A 23 10.72 -1.96 4.49
CA THR A 23 11.25 -1.44 5.75
C THR A 23 12.02 -2.53 6.49
N VAL A 24 13.34 -2.61 6.27
CA VAL A 24 14.24 -3.59 6.90
C VAL A 24 14.88 -3.00 8.14
N LEU A 25 15.42 -1.79 8.02
CA LEU A 25 16.28 -1.15 9.02
C LEU A 25 15.49 -0.20 9.92
N PRO A 26 15.93 -0.03 11.19
CA PRO A 26 15.20 0.73 12.19
C PRO A 26 15.47 2.24 12.09
N TYR A 27 15.38 2.82 10.88
CA TYR A 27 15.51 4.27 10.66
C TYR A 27 14.79 4.70 9.37
N ARG A 28 14.42 5.97 9.30
CA ARG A 28 13.84 6.57 8.10
C ARG A 28 14.95 6.99 7.13
N TYR A 29 14.76 6.69 5.84
CA TYR A 29 15.73 7.08 4.80
C TYR A 29 15.79 8.60 4.56
N ALA A 30 14.69 9.32 4.76
CA ALA A 30 14.61 10.75 4.50
C ALA A 30 15.57 11.58 5.36
N ASP A 31 15.67 11.27 6.65
CA ASP A 31 16.41 12.06 7.65
C ASP A 31 17.33 11.22 8.56
N GLN A 32 17.40 9.92 8.31
CA GLN A 32 18.19 8.95 9.10
C GLN A 32 17.79 8.87 10.59
N MET A 33 16.62 9.41 10.93
CA MET A 33 16.12 9.32 12.30
C MET A 33 15.73 7.88 12.65
N PRO A 34 16.11 7.40 13.86
CA PRO A 34 15.75 6.07 14.29
C PRO A 34 14.23 5.92 14.41
N ILE A 35 13.73 4.72 14.05
CA ILE A 35 12.36 4.27 14.27
C ILE A 35 12.38 2.94 15.00
N GLU A 36 11.33 2.65 15.74
CA GLU A 36 11.16 1.37 16.44
C GLU A 36 10.29 0.43 15.59
N ALA A 37 10.75 0.14 14.38
CA ALA A 37 10.01 -0.63 13.38
C ALA A 37 10.97 -1.29 12.37
N GLY A 38 10.44 -2.13 11.48
CA GLY A 38 11.15 -2.79 10.40
C GLY A 38 11.42 -4.27 10.65
N LEU A 39 11.85 -4.99 9.60
CA LEU A 39 12.10 -6.43 9.68
C LEU A 39 13.13 -6.82 10.74
N SER A 40 14.09 -5.95 11.05
CA SER A 40 15.06 -6.20 12.11
C SER A 40 14.41 -6.28 13.50
N ASN A 41 13.41 -5.45 13.78
CA ASN A 41 12.66 -5.49 15.04
C ASN A 41 11.64 -6.64 15.04
N ILE A 42 10.91 -6.83 13.93
CA ILE A 42 10.01 -7.98 13.73
C ILE A 42 10.72 -9.30 13.97
N SER A 43 11.94 -9.47 13.46
CA SER A 43 12.71 -10.70 13.65
C SER A 43 12.90 -11.05 15.13
N THR A 44 13.19 -10.06 15.97
CA THR A 44 13.35 -10.26 17.42
C THR A 44 12.03 -10.71 18.04
N VAL A 45 10.92 -10.04 17.71
CA VAL A 45 9.58 -10.39 18.22
C VAL A 45 9.18 -11.80 17.79
N ILE A 46 9.33 -12.14 16.51
CA ILE A 46 9.01 -13.49 15.99
C ILE A 46 9.85 -14.58 16.67
N LYS A 47 11.15 -14.33 16.86
CA LYS A 47 12.02 -15.28 17.57
C LYS A 47 11.58 -15.50 19.01
N GLU A 48 11.09 -14.47 19.69
CA GLU A 48 10.55 -14.57 21.05
C GLU A 48 9.24 -15.34 21.08
N LEU A 49 8.30 -15.00 20.20
CA LEU A 49 7.01 -15.70 20.08
C LEU A 49 7.19 -17.18 19.73
N ARG A 50 8.13 -17.54 18.84
CA ARG A 50 8.45 -18.95 18.54
C ARG A 50 9.10 -19.70 19.71
N ARG A 51 9.74 -19.01 20.66
CA ARG A 51 10.21 -19.64 21.90
C ARG A 51 9.04 -19.91 22.85
N GLN A 52 8.07 -19.00 22.90
CA GLN A 52 6.89 -19.11 23.73
C GLN A 52 5.93 -20.18 23.19
N TYR A 53 5.66 -20.15 21.87
CA TYR A 53 4.74 -21.06 21.19
C TYR A 53 5.51 -22.04 20.30
N LYS A 54 5.69 -23.27 20.81
CA LYS A 54 6.41 -24.32 20.06
C LYS A 54 5.67 -24.75 18.82
N ASP A 55 4.34 -24.79 18.91
CA ASP A 55 3.42 -25.09 17.83
C ASP A 55 2.93 -23.77 17.23
N SER A 56 3.69 -23.22 16.29
CA SER A 56 3.36 -21.96 15.62
C SER A 56 3.61 -22.02 14.12
N ILE A 57 2.86 -21.19 13.39
CA ILE A 57 3.12 -20.86 11.99
C ILE A 57 3.31 -19.36 11.85
N TYR A 58 4.10 -18.96 10.85
CA TYR A 58 4.32 -17.55 10.52
C TYR A 58 3.97 -17.29 9.06
N VAL A 59 3.07 -16.33 8.82
CA VAL A 59 2.59 -15.91 7.50
C VAL A 59 2.85 -14.43 7.31
N ASP A 60 3.44 -14.06 6.17
CA ASP A 60 3.48 -12.66 5.73
C ASP A 60 2.40 -12.43 4.66
N ASN A 61 1.61 -11.38 4.83
CA ASN A 61 0.42 -11.13 4.02
C ASN A 61 0.67 -10.22 2.80
N GLY A 62 1.94 -10.02 2.39
CA GLY A 62 2.29 -9.29 1.16
C GLY A 62 2.58 -7.80 1.35
N ASP A 63 2.80 -7.11 0.23
CA ASP A 63 3.35 -5.76 0.14
C ASP A 63 4.73 -5.67 0.84
N LEU A 64 5.61 -6.58 0.43
CA LEU A 64 6.95 -6.75 0.97
C LEU A 64 8.00 -6.00 0.14
N LEU A 65 7.92 -6.07 -1.21
CA LEU A 65 9.04 -5.81 -2.12
C LEU A 65 9.22 -4.35 -2.53
N GLN A 66 8.28 -3.45 -2.22
CA GLN A 66 8.31 -2.04 -2.63
C GLN A 66 8.05 -1.13 -1.42
N GLY A 67 8.70 0.05 -1.37
CA GLY A 67 8.35 1.14 -0.44
C GLY A 67 9.53 1.92 0.14
N THR A 68 10.77 1.45 0.01
CA THR A 68 11.96 2.15 0.52
C THR A 68 13.03 2.37 -0.55
N PRO A 69 13.97 3.32 -0.33
CA PRO A 69 15.15 3.47 -1.18
C PRO A 69 15.98 2.20 -1.38
N LEU A 70 16.02 1.30 -0.40
CA LEU A 70 16.69 -0.01 -0.54
C LEU A 70 16.04 -0.85 -1.64
N THR A 71 14.72 -0.97 -1.63
CA THR A 71 13.99 -1.74 -2.66
C THR A 71 14.06 -1.06 -4.02
N TYR A 72 13.96 0.27 -4.06
CA TYR A 72 14.10 1.03 -5.29
C TYR A 72 15.50 0.87 -5.91
N TYR A 73 16.55 1.04 -5.11
CA TYR A 73 17.94 0.86 -5.55
C TYR A 73 18.16 -0.54 -6.14
N HIS A 74 17.72 -1.57 -5.43
CA HIS A 74 17.83 -2.93 -5.91
C HIS A 74 17.05 -3.11 -7.23
N ALA A 75 15.81 -2.65 -7.32
CA ALA A 75 14.96 -2.88 -8.48
C ALA A 75 15.39 -2.09 -9.74
N ARG A 76 15.90 -0.85 -9.57
CA ARG A 76 16.15 0.07 -10.69
C ARG A 76 17.63 0.34 -10.97
N ILE A 77 18.50 0.23 -9.97
CA ILE A 77 19.92 0.60 -10.10
C ILE A 77 20.80 -0.64 -10.15
N ASN A 78 20.56 -1.63 -9.29
CA ASN A 78 21.41 -2.82 -9.19
C ASN A 78 20.59 -4.12 -9.05
N PRO A 79 19.78 -4.50 -10.06
CA PRO A 79 18.87 -5.64 -9.98
C PRO A 79 19.57 -7.01 -10.02
N ASP A 80 20.87 -7.05 -10.34
CA ASP A 80 21.65 -8.30 -10.42
C ASP A 80 22.08 -8.83 -9.04
N LEU A 81 21.97 -8.03 -8.00
CA LEU A 81 22.21 -8.48 -6.62
C LEU A 81 21.06 -9.38 -6.15
N PRO A 82 21.30 -10.26 -5.15
CA PRO A 82 20.21 -10.97 -4.48
C PRO A 82 19.22 -10.01 -3.86
N ASN A 83 17.92 -10.32 -3.97
CA ASN A 83 16.87 -9.45 -3.42
C ASN A 83 17.01 -9.31 -1.89
N PRO A 84 17.20 -8.09 -1.37
CA PRO A 84 17.49 -7.88 0.06
C PRO A 84 16.33 -8.27 0.97
N LEU A 85 15.07 -8.07 0.52
CA LEU A 85 13.89 -8.42 1.30
C LEU A 85 13.72 -9.94 1.36
N THR A 86 13.83 -10.61 0.22
CA THR A 86 13.80 -12.08 0.15
C THR A 86 14.91 -12.69 1.00
N ALA A 87 16.12 -12.12 0.99
CA ALA A 87 17.24 -12.60 1.81
C ALA A 87 16.94 -12.47 3.32
N CYS A 88 16.34 -11.36 3.76
CA CYS A 88 15.89 -11.19 5.14
C CYS A 88 14.75 -12.17 5.50
N MET A 89 13.75 -12.32 4.65
CA MET A 89 12.65 -13.26 4.88
C MET A 89 13.12 -14.71 4.93
N ASN A 90 14.15 -15.08 4.15
CA ASN A 90 14.79 -16.39 4.24
C ASN A 90 15.43 -16.65 5.61
N LEU A 91 15.85 -15.61 6.35
CA LEU A 91 16.32 -15.73 7.74
C LEU A 91 15.15 -15.81 8.75
N LEU A 92 14.05 -15.10 8.47
CA LEU A 92 12.83 -15.16 9.31
C LEU A 92 12.07 -16.48 9.14
N GLN A 93 12.23 -17.16 8.00
CA GLN A 93 11.61 -18.44 7.68
C GLN A 93 10.08 -18.43 7.85
N PRO A 94 9.33 -17.61 7.09
CA PRO A 94 7.88 -17.72 7.07
C PRO A 94 7.45 -19.10 6.51
N ASP A 95 6.31 -19.60 6.99
CA ASP A 95 5.69 -20.80 6.42
C ASP A 95 5.07 -20.50 5.05
N ALA A 96 4.62 -19.26 4.84
CA ALA A 96 4.16 -18.75 3.56
C ALA A 96 4.23 -17.22 3.50
N VAL A 97 4.31 -16.68 2.27
CA VAL A 97 4.12 -15.27 1.95
C VAL A 97 3.00 -15.17 0.92
N VAL A 98 2.09 -14.21 1.09
CA VAL A 98 1.03 -13.92 0.11
C VAL A 98 1.50 -12.81 -0.83
N VAL A 99 1.07 -12.85 -2.07
CA VAL A 99 1.35 -11.76 -3.02
C VAL A 99 0.46 -10.58 -2.70
N GLY A 100 1.02 -9.39 -2.48
CA GLY A 100 0.29 -8.14 -2.37
C GLY A 100 0.20 -7.38 -3.70
N ASN A 101 -0.37 -6.19 -3.71
CA ASN A 101 -0.47 -5.38 -4.92
C ASN A 101 0.84 -4.67 -5.28
N HIS A 102 1.62 -4.26 -4.30
CA HIS A 102 2.91 -3.59 -4.52
C HIS A 102 4.03 -4.54 -4.98
N GLU A 103 3.83 -5.85 -4.96
CA GLU A 103 4.74 -6.81 -5.57
C GLU A 103 4.86 -6.63 -7.07
N PHE A 104 3.88 -6.04 -7.74
CA PHE A 104 3.88 -5.82 -9.19
C PHE A 104 4.55 -4.53 -9.64
N ASN A 105 4.82 -3.56 -8.76
CA ASN A 105 5.29 -2.22 -9.13
C ASN A 105 6.62 -2.19 -9.90
N TYR A 106 7.49 -3.17 -9.68
CA TYR A 106 8.74 -3.31 -10.44
C TYR A 106 8.65 -4.32 -11.58
N GLY A 107 7.44 -4.80 -11.88
CA GLY A 107 7.12 -5.72 -12.97
C GLY A 107 7.23 -7.19 -12.57
N LEU A 108 6.53 -8.03 -13.34
CA LEU A 108 6.41 -9.46 -13.08
C LEU A 108 7.75 -10.21 -13.09
N SER A 109 8.73 -9.77 -13.88
CA SER A 109 10.07 -10.38 -13.92
C SER A 109 10.81 -10.21 -12.60
N TYR A 110 10.69 -9.06 -11.97
CA TYR A 110 11.26 -8.76 -10.66
C TYR A 110 10.61 -9.63 -9.56
N LEU A 111 9.27 -9.70 -9.56
CA LEU A 111 8.54 -10.57 -8.63
C LEU A 111 8.92 -12.04 -8.82
N ARG A 112 8.98 -12.55 -10.05
CA ARG A 112 9.40 -13.93 -10.33
C ARG A 112 10.83 -14.23 -9.87
N GLN A 113 11.73 -13.25 -9.94
CA GLN A 113 13.09 -13.39 -9.39
C GLN A 113 13.06 -13.49 -7.86
N ALA A 114 12.30 -12.63 -7.17
CA ALA A 114 12.13 -12.69 -5.72
C ALA A 114 11.54 -14.04 -5.27
N VAL A 115 10.51 -14.53 -5.96
CA VAL A 115 9.93 -15.86 -5.72
C VAL A 115 10.96 -16.97 -5.88
N LYS A 116 11.77 -16.92 -6.93
CA LYS A 116 12.84 -17.93 -7.20
C LYS A 116 13.93 -17.94 -6.12
N GLU A 117 14.24 -16.80 -5.52
CA GLU A 117 15.23 -16.65 -4.45
C GLU A 117 14.68 -17.05 -3.07
N SER A 118 13.36 -17.14 -2.94
CA SER A 118 12.67 -17.48 -1.69
C SER A 118 12.85 -18.95 -1.33
N LYS A 119 13.04 -19.21 -0.03
CA LYS A 119 13.05 -20.55 0.57
C LYS A 119 11.70 -20.94 1.18
N PHE A 120 10.68 -20.19 0.89
CA PHE A 120 9.30 -20.32 1.33
C PHE A 120 8.36 -20.19 0.14
N PRO A 121 7.14 -20.74 0.21
CA PRO A 121 6.14 -20.60 -0.86
C PRO A 121 5.52 -19.19 -0.86
N TRP A 122 5.24 -18.70 -2.07
CA TRP A 122 4.38 -17.54 -2.31
C TRP A 122 2.99 -18.04 -2.72
N LEU A 123 1.96 -17.60 -2.00
CA LEU A 123 0.58 -18.03 -2.22
C LEU A 123 -0.16 -17.03 -3.11
N SER A 124 -0.94 -17.55 -4.07
CA SER A 124 -1.65 -16.74 -5.06
C SER A 124 -2.87 -17.47 -5.62
N ALA A 125 -3.84 -17.81 -4.77
CA ALA A 125 -4.97 -18.67 -5.15
C ALA A 125 -5.92 -18.10 -6.21
N ASN A 126 -6.01 -16.77 -6.31
CA ASN A 126 -6.85 -16.06 -7.28
C ASN A 126 -6.08 -15.29 -8.35
N LEU A 127 -4.74 -15.38 -8.35
CA LEU A 127 -3.88 -14.87 -9.40
C LEU A 127 -3.47 -16.03 -10.31
N LEU A 128 -4.04 -16.11 -11.49
CA LEU A 128 -3.93 -17.27 -12.36
C LEU A 128 -3.17 -16.93 -13.64
N GLU A 129 -2.34 -17.87 -14.11
CA GLU A 129 -1.79 -17.76 -15.47
C GLU A 129 -2.95 -17.76 -16.48
N GLU A 130 -2.98 -16.81 -17.37
CA GLU A 130 -4.05 -16.66 -18.37
C GLU A 130 -4.15 -17.88 -19.31
N SER A 131 -3.03 -18.54 -19.54
CA SER A 131 -2.86 -19.66 -20.49
C SER A 131 -3.49 -20.98 -20.02
N ASN A 132 -3.43 -21.28 -18.71
CA ASN A 132 -3.84 -22.58 -18.16
C ASN A 132 -4.73 -22.49 -16.94
N ARG A 133 -4.96 -21.27 -16.42
CA ARG A 133 -5.77 -21.00 -15.22
C ARG A 133 -5.21 -21.62 -13.92
N GLU A 134 -3.92 -21.93 -13.91
CA GLU A 134 -3.22 -22.34 -12.69
C GLU A 134 -2.68 -21.12 -11.93
N PRO A 135 -2.52 -21.19 -10.58
CA PRO A 135 -1.91 -20.12 -9.80
C PRO A 135 -0.52 -19.72 -10.33
N ILE A 136 -0.23 -18.43 -10.45
CA ILE A 136 0.98 -17.90 -11.13
C ILE A 136 2.31 -18.40 -10.54
N PHE A 137 2.30 -18.84 -9.27
CA PHE A 137 3.46 -19.44 -8.59
C PHE A 137 3.20 -20.90 -8.22
N GLY A 138 2.12 -21.51 -8.74
CA GLY A 138 1.78 -22.91 -8.58
C GLY A 138 1.23 -23.33 -7.22
N VAL A 139 1.11 -22.38 -6.24
CA VAL A 139 0.72 -22.70 -4.87
C VAL A 139 -0.44 -21.82 -4.40
N PRO A 140 -1.68 -22.35 -4.37
CA PRO A 140 -2.83 -21.60 -3.87
C PRO A 140 -2.90 -21.57 -2.34
N TYR A 141 -2.46 -22.66 -1.69
CA TYR A 141 -2.46 -22.84 -0.25
C TYR A 141 -1.30 -23.73 0.20
N ILE A 142 -1.04 -23.75 1.48
CA ILE A 142 -0.21 -24.78 2.13
C ILE A 142 -1.02 -25.51 3.18
N THR A 143 -0.61 -26.76 3.48
CA THR A 143 -1.04 -27.47 4.69
C THR A 143 0.18 -27.77 5.55
N LYS A 144 0.04 -27.61 6.87
CA LYS A 144 1.10 -27.91 7.84
C LYS A 144 0.51 -28.75 8.96
N GLU A 145 1.05 -29.94 9.13
CA GLU A 145 0.75 -30.80 10.26
C GLU A 145 1.75 -30.52 11.39
N LEU A 146 1.23 -30.19 12.56
CA LEU A 146 2.04 -29.94 13.76
C LEU A 146 2.37 -31.27 14.45
N PRO A 147 3.45 -31.31 15.29
CA PRO A 147 3.87 -32.54 15.97
C PRO A 147 2.76 -33.21 16.81
N VAL A 148 1.79 -32.45 17.26
CA VAL A 148 0.61 -32.93 18.03
C VAL A 148 -0.51 -33.48 17.15
N GLY A 149 -0.32 -33.52 15.81
CA GLY A 149 -1.31 -34.04 14.85
C GLY A 149 -2.38 -33.05 14.42
N ILE A 150 -2.27 -31.77 14.79
CA ILE A 150 -3.15 -30.70 14.28
C ILE A 150 -2.74 -30.33 12.87
N LYS A 151 -3.66 -30.39 11.92
CA LYS A 151 -3.43 -30.00 10.52
C LYS A 151 -4.02 -28.62 10.25
N ILE A 152 -3.18 -27.66 9.84
CA ILE A 152 -3.56 -26.27 9.54
C ILE A 152 -3.50 -26.06 8.03
N GLY A 153 -4.52 -25.44 7.45
CA GLY A 153 -4.52 -24.95 6.06
C GLY A 153 -4.37 -23.44 6.02
N VAL A 154 -3.47 -22.94 5.18
CA VAL A 154 -3.31 -21.49 4.91
C VAL A 154 -3.56 -21.23 3.44
N LEU A 155 -4.60 -20.48 3.13
CA LEU A 155 -4.97 -20.05 1.78
C LEU A 155 -4.49 -18.61 1.56
N GLY A 156 -3.79 -18.34 0.44
CA GLY A 156 -3.36 -17.00 0.06
C GLY A 156 -4.25 -16.38 -1.01
N LEU A 157 -4.73 -15.18 -0.77
CA LEU A 157 -5.58 -14.40 -1.68
C LEU A 157 -5.06 -12.96 -1.78
N THR A 158 -5.29 -12.34 -2.94
CA THR A 158 -4.87 -10.95 -3.21
C THR A 158 -6.06 -10.20 -3.80
N THR A 159 -6.17 -8.90 -3.51
CA THR A 159 -7.21 -8.07 -4.11
C THR A 159 -7.26 -8.23 -5.63
N SER A 160 -8.45 -8.46 -6.17
CA SER A 160 -8.67 -8.56 -7.62
C SER A 160 -8.68 -7.19 -8.31
N TYR A 161 -8.55 -6.11 -7.56
CA TYR A 161 -8.62 -4.73 -8.06
C TYR A 161 -7.32 -4.22 -8.70
N ILE A 162 -6.21 -4.93 -8.56
CA ILE A 162 -4.87 -4.58 -9.09
C ILE A 162 -4.88 -4.09 -10.56
N PRO A 163 -5.64 -4.71 -11.50
CA PRO A 163 -5.69 -4.22 -12.88
C PRO A 163 -6.17 -2.77 -13.06
N ASN A 164 -6.81 -2.19 -12.04
CA ASN A 164 -7.26 -0.79 -12.06
C ASN A 164 -6.13 0.19 -11.67
N TRP A 165 -5.03 -0.29 -11.10
CA TRP A 165 -3.93 0.55 -10.63
C TRP A 165 -2.63 0.30 -11.38
N GLU A 166 -2.37 -0.98 -11.70
CA GLU A 166 -1.06 -1.41 -12.14
C GLU A 166 -0.91 -1.25 -13.65
N LEU A 167 0.32 -1.05 -14.11
CA LEU A 167 0.62 -0.98 -15.53
C LEU A 167 0.32 -2.32 -16.21
N PRO A 168 -0.39 -2.34 -17.35
CA PRO A 168 -0.76 -3.58 -18.03
C PRO A 168 0.42 -4.51 -18.34
N GLN A 169 1.60 -3.96 -18.63
CA GLN A 169 2.81 -4.75 -18.88
C GLN A 169 3.36 -5.44 -17.63
N HIS A 170 3.09 -4.91 -16.42
CA HIS A 170 3.53 -5.50 -15.16
C HIS A 170 2.70 -6.70 -14.74
N ILE A 171 1.48 -6.82 -15.26
CA ILE A 171 0.52 -7.88 -14.94
C ILE A 171 0.12 -8.70 -16.17
N ALA A 172 0.85 -8.53 -17.28
CA ALA A 172 0.53 -9.20 -18.54
C ALA A 172 0.55 -10.74 -18.38
N GLY A 173 -0.50 -11.40 -18.87
CA GLY A 173 -0.66 -12.84 -18.79
C GLY A 173 -1.21 -13.35 -17.46
N ILE A 174 -1.66 -12.46 -16.57
CA ILE A 174 -2.30 -12.82 -15.31
C ILE A 174 -3.80 -12.54 -15.39
N HIS A 175 -4.59 -13.52 -15.01
CA HIS A 175 -6.03 -13.39 -14.77
C HIS A 175 -6.27 -13.23 -13.28
N PHE A 176 -6.94 -12.15 -12.90
CA PHE A 176 -7.36 -11.85 -11.53
C PHE A 176 -8.78 -12.38 -11.33
N GLU A 177 -8.90 -13.52 -10.63
CA GLU A 177 -10.20 -14.13 -10.32
C GLU A 177 -10.84 -13.39 -9.12
N CYS A 178 -12.17 -13.34 -9.08
CA CYS A 178 -12.92 -12.84 -7.94
C CYS A 178 -12.51 -13.56 -6.65
N VAL A 179 -12.09 -12.79 -5.66
CA VAL A 179 -11.54 -13.25 -4.38
C VAL A 179 -12.50 -14.20 -3.67
N VAL A 180 -13.80 -13.81 -3.58
CA VAL A 180 -14.82 -14.61 -2.88
C VAL A 180 -15.06 -15.95 -3.59
N GLN A 181 -15.01 -15.98 -4.92
CA GLN A 181 -15.20 -17.25 -5.69
C GLN A 181 -14.02 -18.19 -5.50
N ALA A 182 -12.79 -17.65 -5.57
CA ALA A 182 -11.57 -18.42 -5.29
C ALA A 182 -11.58 -18.97 -3.87
N ALA A 183 -11.94 -18.14 -2.89
CA ALA A 183 -12.04 -18.56 -1.49
C ALA A 183 -13.05 -19.70 -1.30
N LYS A 184 -14.26 -19.58 -1.84
CA LYS A 184 -15.29 -20.65 -1.76
C LYS A 184 -14.77 -21.98 -2.31
N ARG A 185 -14.04 -21.95 -3.43
CA ARG A 185 -13.45 -23.15 -4.03
C ARG A 185 -12.36 -23.77 -3.15
N TRP A 186 -11.38 -22.98 -2.73
CA TRP A 186 -10.20 -23.49 -2.04
C TRP A 186 -10.44 -23.82 -0.56
N VAL A 187 -11.31 -23.09 0.14
CA VAL A 187 -11.72 -23.43 1.52
C VAL A 187 -12.45 -24.78 1.51
N LYS A 188 -13.28 -25.06 0.49
CA LYS A 188 -13.90 -26.37 0.33
C LYS A 188 -12.86 -27.49 0.16
N VAL A 189 -11.85 -27.29 -0.67
CA VAL A 189 -10.75 -28.25 -0.83
C VAL A 189 -10.02 -28.47 0.49
N LEU A 190 -9.67 -27.41 1.23
CA LEU A 190 -9.02 -27.53 2.53
C LEU A 190 -9.83 -28.33 3.54
N ARG A 191 -11.15 -28.14 3.58
CA ARG A 191 -12.04 -28.84 4.52
C ARG A 191 -12.37 -30.27 4.09
N GLU A 192 -12.73 -30.47 2.82
CA GLU A 192 -13.31 -31.74 2.34
C GLU A 192 -12.26 -32.71 1.76
N GLU A 193 -11.16 -32.20 1.19
CA GLU A 193 -10.13 -33.04 0.56
C GLU A 193 -8.87 -33.12 1.41
N GLU A 194 -8.40 -31.97 1.93
CA GLU A 194 -7.21 -31.92 2.77
C GLU A 194 -7.51 -32.26 4.24
N HIS A 195 -8.76 -32.19 4.67
CA HIS A 195 -9.22 -32.49 6.03
C HIS A 195 -8.45 -31.71 7.11
N VAL A 196 -8.27 -30.40 6.90
CA VAL A 196 -7.58 -29.56 7.88
C VAL A 196 -8.49 -29.24 9.07
N ASP A 197 -7.89 -29.17 10.26
CA ASP A 197 -8.58 -28.85 11.51
C ASP A 197 -8.83 -27.35 11.64
N LEU A 198 -7.88 -26.53 11.15
CA LEU A 198 -7.94 -25.06 11.19
C LEU A 198 -7.72 -24.48 9.77
N VAL A 199 -8.59 -23.57 9.35
CA VAL A 199 -8.45 -22.82 8.09
C VAL A 199 -8.12 -21.36 8.39
N VAL A 200 -6.95 -20.93 7.92
CA VAL A 200 -6.49 -19.54 7.91
C VAL A 200 -6.54 -19.04 6.48
N VAL A 201 -7.30 -17.99 6.22
CA VAL A 201 -7.26 -17.26 4.94
C VAL A 201 -6.40 -16.02 5.16
N SER A 202 -5.31 -15.90 4.40
CA SER A 202 -4.48 -14.71 4.36
C SER A 202 -4.82 -13.95 3.09
N TYR A 203 -5.54 -12.86 3.24
CA TYR A 203 -6.03 -12.01 2.16
C TYR A 203 -5.30 -10.67 2.15
N HIS A 204 -4.50 -10.43 1.12
CA HIS A 204 -3.94 -9.10 0.89
C HIS A 204 -5.02 -8.18 0.30
N GLY A 205 -5.73 -7.55 1.16
CA GLY A 205 -6.83 -6.60 1.00
C GLY A 205 -7.42 -6.31 2.38
N GLY A 206 -8.29 -5.31 2.45
CA GLY A 206 -8.87 -4.84 3.70
C GLY A 206 -10.35 -5.17 3.87
N LEU A 207 -10.98 -4.47 4.82
CA LEU A 207 -12.41 -4.53 5.07
C LEU A 207 -13.09 -3.34 4.42
N GLU A 208 -14.05 -3.59 3.53
CA GLU A 208 -14.91 -2.59 2.89
C GLU A 208 -16.00 -2.08 3.83
N ARG A 209 -16.25 -2.83 4.92
CA ARG A 209 -17.29 -2.52 5.92
C ARG A 209 -16.71 -2.55 7.33
N ASP A 210 -17.32 -1.81 8.23
CA ASP A 210 -17.07 -1.91 9.65
C ASP A 210 -17.49 -3.30 10.18
N ALA A 211 -16.58 -3.99 10.87
CA ALA A 211 -16.77 -5.37 11.31
C ALA A 211 -17.96 -5.54 12.27
N SER A 212 -18.29 -4.51 13.04
CA SER A 212 -19.34 -4.55 14.06
C SER A 212 -20.71 -4.14 13.55
N SER A 213 -20.78 -3.10 12.72
CA SER A 213 -22.05 -2.54 12.20
C SER A 213 -22.43 -3.07 10.83
N GLY A 214 -21.47 -3.57 10.02
CA GLY A 214 -21.67 -3.96 8.63
C GLY A 214 -21.88 -2.78 7.67
N GLU A 215 -21.77 -1.53 8.17
CA GLU A 215 -21.86 -0.35 7.33
C GLU A 215 -20.61 -0.17 6.47
N LEU A 216 -20.79 0.33 5.24
CA LEU A 216 -19.66 0.66 4.37
C LEU A 216 -18.77 1.73 5.01
N THR A 217 -17.47 1.49 5.04
CA THR A 217 -16.46 2.45 5.49
C THR A 217 -15.79 3.18 4.34
N GLU A 218 -15.97 2.68 3.13
CA GLU A 218 -15.43 3.22 1.88
C GLU A 218 -16.34 2.88 0.71
N ALA A 219 -16.05 3.38 -0.50
CA ALA A 219 -16.81 3.03 -1.69
C ALA A 219 -16.65 1.53 -2.00
N ASP A 220 -17.74 0.84 -2.30
CA ASP A 220 -17.75 -0.59 -2.66
C ASP A 220 -17.28 -0.76 -4.12
N THR A 221 -15.95 -0.69 -4.31
CA THR A 221 -15.30 -0.77 -5.63
C THR A 221 -14.84 -2.18 -5.98
N GLY A 222 -14.86 -3.11 -5.00
CA GLY A 222 -14.21 -4.42 -5.11
C GLY A 222 -12.71 -4.39 -4.80
N GLU A 223 -12.16 -3.25 -4.32
CA GLU A 223 -10.78 -3.15 -3.85
C GLU A 223 -10.57 -3.97 -2.57
N ASN A 224 -11.46 -3.78 -1.62
CA ASN A 224 -11.49 -4.51 -0.36
C ASN A 224 -12.76 -5.37 -0.31
N GLU A 225 -12.59 -6.65 -0.01
CA GLU A 225 -13.67 -7.64 0.06
C GLU A 225 -13.57 -8.52 1.32
N GLY A 226 -12.83 -8.07 2.35
CA GLY A 226 -12.58 -8.85 3.56
C GLY A 226 -13.84 -9.12 4.37
N TYR A 227 -14.76 -8.17 4.45
CA TYR A 227 -16.05 -8.38 5.10
C TYR A 227 -16.86 -9.44 4.37
N ARG A 228 -16.94 -9.36 3.04
CA ARG A 228 -17.64 -10.36 2.21
C ARG A 228 -16.99 -11.75 2.32
N LEU A 229 -15.66 -11.83 2.37
CA LEU A 229 -14.96 -13.10 2.57
C LEU A 229 -15.41 -13.77 3.88
N ALA A 230 -15.43 -13.03 4.99
CA ALA A 230 -15.83 -13.56 6.28
C ALA A 230 -17.33 -13.94 6.33
N ALA A 231 -18.19 -13.12 5.73
CA ALA A 231 -19.64 -13.33 5.79
C ALA A 231 -20.15 -14.38 4.77
N GLU A 232 -19.54 -14.49 3.58
CA GLU A 232 -20.05 -15.32 2.49
C GLU A 232 -19.34 -16.68 2.34
N VAL A 233 -18.13 -16.85 2.90
CA VAL A 233 -17.33 -18.07 2.73
C VAL A 233 -17.37 -18.91 4.00
N GLN A 234 -18.15 -19.98 3.95
CA GLN A 234 -18.24 -20.91 5.10
C GLN A 234 -16.95 -21.73 5.26
N GLY A 235 -16.57 -21.96 6.51
CA GLY A 235 -15.41 -22.81 6.83
C GLY A 235 -14.11 -22.07 7.04
N ILE A 236 -14.07 -20.75 7.04
CA ILE A 236 -12.95 -19.94 7.49
C ILE A 236 -13.02 -19.80 9.00
N ASP A 237 -11.90 -20.03 9.72
CA ASP A 237 -11.79 -19.78 11.16
C ASP A 237 -11.13 -18.43 11.43
N ILE A 238 -10.08 -18.10 10.66
CA ILE A 238 -9.28 -16.88 10.79
C ILE A 238 -9.11 -16.24 9.41
N LEU A 239 -9.34 -14.92 9.34
CA LEU A 239 -9.05 -14.09 8.17
C LEU A 239 -7.99 -13.06 8.56
N LEU A 240 -6.78 -13.23 8.01
CA LEU A 240 -5.71 -12.24 8.06
C LEU A 240 -5.94 -11.25 6.92
N THR A 241 -5.87 -9.95 7.20
CA THR A 241 -6.03 -8.86 6.23
C THR A 241 -4.80 -7.96 6.20
N GLY A 242 -4.67 -7.13 5.17
CA GLY A 242 -3.59 -6.16 4.98
C GLY A 242 -4.07 -4.93 4.20
N HIS A 243 -3.18 -4.34 3.38
CA HIS A 243 -3.48 -3.29 2.40
C HIS A 243 -3.94 -1.95 3.00
N GLN A 244 -4.82 -1.97 4.00
CA GLN A 244 -5.33 -0.75 4.67
C GLN A 244 -4.39 -0.23 5.78
N HIS A 245 -3.28 -0.90 6.08
CA HIS A 245 -2.30 -0.52 7.11
C HIS A 245 -2.87 -0.37 8.53
N ARG A 246 -3.99 -1.02 8.81
CA ARG A 246 -4.68 -0.94 10.11
C ARG A 246 -4.09 -1.94 11.10
N VAL A 247 -4.27 -1.66 12.38
CA VAL A 247 -4.13 -2.66 13.44
C VAL A 247 -5.53 -3.12 13.85
N ILE A 248 -5.84 -4.39 13.55
CA ILE A 248 -7.13 -5.02 13.90
C ILE A 248 -6.85 -6.22 14.78
N VAL A 249 -7.47 -6.26 15.95
CA VAL A 249 -7.36 -7.37 16.92
C VAL A 249 -8.73 -7.75 17.45
N ASN A 250 -8.98 -9.06 17.54
CA ASN A 250 -10.21 -9.64 18.12
C ASN A 250 -11.54 -9.20 17.48
N GLU A 251 -11.51 -8.62 16.29
CA GLU A 251 -12.74 -8.37 15.53
C GLU A 251 -13.31 -9.70 15.02
N ARG A 252 -14.64 -9.76 14.88
CA ARG A 252 -15.34 -10.95 14.38
C ARG A 252 -16.46 -10.58 13.42
N ILE A 253 -16.55 -11.36 12.33
CA ILE A 253 -17.65 -11.29 11.37
C ILE A 253 -18.16 -12.74 11.22
N ASP A 254 -19.42 -12.99 11.53
CA ASP A 254 -20.08 -14.30 11.45
C ASP A 254 -19.26 -15.47 12.08
N GLY A 255 -18.55 -15.17 13.18
CA GLY A 255 -17.72 -16.13 13.92
C GLY A 255 -16.27 -16.19 13.45
N VAL A 256 -15.93 -15.72 12.26
CA VAL A 256 -14.56 -15.64 11.74
C VAL A 256 -13.78 -14.56 12.50
N VAL A 257 -12.58 -14.90 12.99
CA VAL A 257 -11.69 -13.93 13.64
C VAL A 257 -10.93 -13.15 12.59
N ILE A 258 -10.99 -11.82 12.66
CA ILE A 258 -10.29 -10.90 11.75
C ILE A 258 -9.09 -10.30 12.47
N ALA A 259 -7.94 -10.27 11.80
CA ALA A 259 -6.74 -9.62 12.31
C ALA A 259 -5.97 -8.92 11.18
N GLN A 260 -5.38 -7.75 11.52
CA GLN A 260 -4.48 -7.00 10.63
C GLN A 260 -3.33 -6.43 11.48
N PRO A 261 -2.05 -6.58 11.07
CA PRO A 261 -0.91 -6.32 11.94
C PRO A 261 -0.31 -4.92 11.82
N GLY A 262 -0.96 -3.98 11.12
CA GLY A 262 -0.36 -2.68 10.79
C GLY A 262 0.54 -2.77 9.57
N SER A 263 1.53 -1.88 9.47
CA SER A 263 2.42 -1.75 8.32
C SER A 263 3.85 -1.37 8.72
N HIS A 264 4.78 -1.34 7.73
CA HIS A 264 6.17 -0.88 7.88
C HIS A 264 6.95 -1.55 9.03
N GLY A 265 6.51 -2.75 9.44
CA GLY A 265 7.17 -3.47 10.51
C GLY A 265 7.00 -2.87 11.91
N GLN A 266 5.89 -2.17 12.16
CA GLN A 266 5.56 -1.61 13.47
C GLN A 266 5.21 -2.67 14.51
N GLY A 267 4.73 -3.83 14.08
CA GLY A 267 4.36 -4.92 14.99
C GLY A 267 4.09 -6.24 14.30
N VAL A 268 3.85 -7.24 15.13
CA VAL A 268 3.51 -8.61 14.73
C VAL A 268 2.15 -8.98 15.30
N GLY A 269 1.25 -9.47 14.47
CA GLY A 269 0.02 -10.09 14.95
C GLY A 269 0.30 -11.49 15.48
N CYS A 270 -0.28 -11.82 16.64
CA CYS A 270 -0.21 -13.15 17.25
C CYS A 270 -1.62 -13.62 17.58
N ILE A 271 -2.05 -14.71 16.96
CA ILE A 271 -3.36 -15.30 17.18
C ILE A 271 -3.18 -16.64 17.90
N GLU A 272 -3.61 -16.69 19.15
CA GLU A 272 -3.67 -17.91 19.96
C GLU A 272 -4.95 -18.67 19.61
N VAL A 273 -4.81 -19.94 19.25
CA VAL A 273 -5.92 -20.84 18.97
C VAL A 273 -5.85 -22.00 19.96
N GLN A 274 -6.86 -22.14 20.80
CA GLN A 274 -7.06 -23.33 21.61
C GLN A 274 -7.66 -24.42 20.74
N MET A 275 -7.02 -25.56 20.68
CA MET A 275 -7.48 -26.75 19.97
C MET A 275 -7.88 -27.82 20.99
N ASP A 276 -9.10 -28.28 20.93
CA ASP A 276 -9.64 -29.29 21.83
C ASP A 276 -9.79 -30.63 21.09
N CYS A 277 -9.18 -31.68 21.62
CA CYS A 277 -9.29 -33.02 21.07
C CYS A 277 -10.60 -33.70 21.57
N VAL A 278 -11.50 -33.98 20.63
CA VAL A 278 -12.79 -34.64 20.91
C VAL A 278 -12.90 -35.87 20.02
N GLU A 279 -12.98 -37.06 20.64
CA GLU A 279 -13.08 -38.34 19.89
C GLU A 279 -11.98 -38.51 18.83
N GLU A 280 -10.73 -38.23 19.22
CA GLU A 280 -9.54 -38.29 18.34
C GLU A 280 -9.53 -37.25 17.20
N ASN A 281 -10.45 -36.29 17.20
CA ASN A 281 -10.47 -35.21 16.20
C ASN A 281 -10.21 -33.87 16.91
N TRP A 282 -9.36 -33.05 16.28
CA TRP A 282 -9.10 -31.70 16.74
C TRP A 282 -10.24 -30.75 16.32
N LYS A 283 -10.66 -29.90 17.25
CA LYS A 283 -11.67 -28.87 17.02
C LYS A 283 -11.16 -27.53 17.52
N VAL A 284 -11.48 -26.49 16.74
CA VAL A 284 -11.19 -25.11 17.12
C VAL A 284 -12.04 -24.73 18.33
N GLY A 285 -11.40 -24.38 19.42
CA GLY A 285 -12.02 -23.82 20.63
C GLY A 285 -11.96 -22.29 20.64
N ALA A 286 -11.36 -21.69 21.66
CA ALA A 286 -11.21 -20.25 21.77
C ALA A 286 -10.10 -19.73 20.83
N ILE A 287 -10.38 -18.63 20.13
CA ILE A 287 -9.39 -17.88 19.34
C ILE A 287 -9.28 -16.48 19.93
N ARG A 288 -8.05 -16.04 20.18
CA ARG A 288 -7.72 -14.70 20.66
C ARG A 288 -6.59 -14.11 19.85
N SER A 289 -6.77 -12.92 19.29
CA SER A 289 -5.68 -12.21 18.64
C SER A 289 -5.12 -11.10 19.54
N THR A 290 -3.83 -10.87 19.41
CA THR A 290 -3.08 -9.79 20.06
C THR A 290 -2.15 -9.17 19.04
N TRP A 291 -1.76 -7.93 19.28
CA TRP A 291 -0.76 -7.23 18.49
C TRP A 291 0.45 -6.93 19.37
N MET A 292 1.62 -7.33 18.89
CA MET A 292 2.90 -7.15 19.58
C MET A 292 3.63 -5.99 18.94
N ASP A 293 3.63 -4.85 19.63
CA ASP A 293 4.38 -3.66 19.20
C ASP A 293 5.89 -3.94 19.17
N CYS A 294 6.56 -3.50 18.10
CA CYS A 294 8.01 -3.56 18.01
C CYS A 294 8.72 -2.46 18.82
N ALA A 295 7.97 -1.46 19.35
CA ALA A 295 8.52 -0.41 20.17
C ALA A 295 9.25 -0.96 21.41
N GLY A 296 10.44 -0.42 21.70
CA GLY A 296 11.31 -0.90 22.77
C GLY A 296 12.04 -2.22 22.49
N THR A 297 11.81 -2.83 21.30
CA THR A 297 12.46 -4.09 20.92
C THR A 297 13.80 -3.82 20.23
N ALA A 298 14.87 -4.48 20.69
CA ALA A 298 16.18 -4.35 20.05
C ALA A 298 16.16 -5.00 18.65
N PRO A 299 16.70 -4.34 17.61
CA PRO A 299 16.75 -4.89 16.27
C PRO A 299 17.68 -6.11 16.18
N ASP A 300 17.29 -7.11 15.40
CA ASP A 300 18.07 -8.32 15.16
C ASP A 300 19.29 -8.04 14.28
N ARG A 301 20.47 -8.27 14.84
CA ARG A 301 21.74 -8.03 14.17
C ARG A 301 21.91 -8.87 12.89
N GLN A 302 21.37 -10.07 12.85
CA GLN A 302 21.48 -10.93 11.67
C GLN A 302 20.77 -10.31 10.46
N ILE A 303 19.62 -9.67 10.67
CA ILE A 303 18.88 -8.98 9.61
C ILE A 303 19.62 -7.74 9.14
N ILE A 304 20.18 -6.95 10.09
CA ILE A 304 20.98 -5.76 9.75
C ILE A 304 22.21 -6.15 8.92
N ASP A 305 22.96 -7.15 9.37
CA ASP A 305 24.18 -7.60 8.71
C ASP A 305 23.89 -8.21 7.31
N GLN A 306 22.69 -8.81 7.10
CA GLN A 306 22.27 -9.35 5.82
C GLN A 306 22.20 -8.29 4.72
N VAL A 307 21.77 -7.08 5.05
CA VAL A 307 21.61 -5.99 4.07
C VAL A 307 22.75 -4.97 4.12
N ALA A 308 23.70 -5.09 5.04
CA ALA A 308 24.71 -4.06 5.31
C ALA A 308 25.51 -3.65 4.06
N ALA A 309 25.85 -4.60 3.19
CA ALA A 309 26.66 -4.31 1.99
C ALA A 309 25.88 -3.48 0.97
N ILE A 310 24.68 -3.93 0.59
CA ILE A 310 23.82 -3.19 -0.35
C ILE A 310 23.37 -1.86 0.27
N GLU A 311 23.11 -1.83 1.57
CA GLU A 311 22.71 -0.62 2.27
C GLU A 311 23.81 0.46 2.23
N ALA A 312 25.09 0.09 2.36
CA ALA A 312 26.19 1.03 2.21
C ALA A 312 26.20 1.67 0.79
N GLU A 313 25.92 0.89 -0.25
CA GLU A 313 25.80 1.41 -1.62
C GLU A 313 24.59 2.34 -1.77
N VAL A 314 23.46 1.98 -1.18
CA VAL A 314 22.23 2.79 -1.16
C VAL A 314 22.48 4.14 -0.52
N GLN A 315 23.16 4.19 0.63
CA GLN A 315 23.45 5.44 1.32
C GLN A 315 24.37 6.36 0.49
N ILE A 316 25.40 5.80 -0.16
CA ILE A 316 26.28 6.56 -1.06
C ILE A 316 25.48 7.11 -2.25
N TRP A 317 24.62 6.31 -2.85
CA TRP A 317 23.80 6.72 -3.97
C TRP A 317 22.78 7.79 -3.57
N LEU A 318 22.14 7.66 -2.42
CA LEU A 318 21.15 8.60 -1.90
C LEU A 318 21.77 9.99 -1.62
N ASP A 319 22.98 10.04 -1.09
CA ASP A 319 23.63 11.28 -0.67
C ASP A 319 24.40 11.97 -1.80
N LYS A 320 24.46 11.35 -2.98
CA LYS A 320 25.11 11.96 -4.13
C LYS A 320 24.33 13.20 -4.60
N PRO A 321 24.96 14.39 -4.61
CA PRO A 321 24.32 15.59 -5.15
C PRO A 321 24.00 15.42 -6.63
N ILE A 322 22.77 15.77 -7.04
CA ILE A 322 22.28 15.71 -8.41
C ILE A 322 22.00 17.11 -9.00
N GLY A 323 22.00 18.14 -8.18
CA GLY A 323 21.78 19.53 -8.55
C GLY A 323 21.57 20.42 -7.34
N GLN A 324 21.05 21.61 -7.56
CA GLN A 324 20.72 22.56 -6.50
C GLN A 324 19.44 23.35 -6.81
N VAL A 325 18.82 23.92 -5.80
CA VAL A 325 17.71 24.85 -5.93
C VAL A 325 18.12 26.25 -5.50
N GLU A 326 17.79 27.24 -6.33
CA GLU A 326 17.79 28.65 -5.92
C GLU A 326 16.40 29.03 -5.41
N GLY A 327 16.34 29.50 -4.16
CA GLY A 327 15.12 29.74 -3.41
C GLY A 327 14.82 28.62 -2.43
N ASP A 328 13.58 28.56 -1.97
CA ASP A 328 13.12 27.63 -0.92
C ASP A 328 11.83 26.93 -1.35
N MET A 329 11.82 25.61 -1.31
CA MET A 329 10.64 24.75 -1.53
C MET A 329 10.36 23.87 -0.30
N THR A 330 10.89 24.25 0.88
CA THR A 330 10.77 23.46 2.11
C THR A 330 9.30 23.35 2.53
N VAL A 331 8.89 22.14 2.86
CA VAL A 331 7.58 21.86 3.48
C VAL A 331 7.75 21.91 5.00
N THR A 332 7.23 22.95 5.63
CA THR A 332 7.26 23.10 7.09
C THR A 332 5.98 22.65 7.77
N ASP A 333 4.87 22.67 7.02
CA ASP A 333 3.55 22.26 7.48
C ASP A 333 2.74 21.72 6.28
N ALA A 334 2.56 20.42 6.23
CA ALA A 334 1.82 19.75 5.16
C ALA A 334 0.37 20.21 5.03
N SER A 335 -0.25 20.68 6.12
CA SER A 335 -1.62 21.22 6.10
C SER A 335 -1.69 22.51 5.29
N GLN A 336 -0.68 23.37 5.41
CA GLN A 336 -0.61 24.62 4.67
C GLN A 336 -0.41 24.42 3.16
N VAL A 337 0.33 23.36 2.76
CA VAL A 337 0.49 22.97 1.35
C VAL A 337 -0.85 22.62 0.69
N ARG A 338 -1.82 22.17 1.49
CA ARG A 338 -3.19 21.82 1.02
C ARG A 338 -4.18 22.98 1.07
N LEU A 339 -3.76 24.18 1.50
CA LEU A 339 -4.63 25.35 1.56
C LEU A 339 -4.35 26.38 0.47
N ALA A 340 -3.12 26.40 -0.05
CA ALA A 340 -2.72 27.31 -1.11
C ALA A 340 -1.53 26.73 -1.89
N ASP A 341 -1.28 27.30 -3.07
CA ASP A 341 -0.18 26.95 -3.92
C ASP A 341 1.17 26.93 -3.18
N HIS A 342 2.02 25.95 -3.52
CA HIS A 342 3.29 25.71 -2.85
C HIS A 342 4.43 25.41 -3.86
N PRO A 343 5.65 25.98 -3.68
CA PRO A 343 6.73 25.83 -4.66
C PRO A 343 7.13 24.39 -5.01
N LEU A 344 7.08 23.46 -4.04
CA LEU A 344 7.34 22.04 -4.30
C LEU A 344 6.31 21.44 -5.27
N ILE A 345 5.03 21.74 -5.03
CA ILE A 345 3.91 21.21 -5.82
C ILE A 345 3.95 21.80 -7.24
N GLU A 346 4.16 23.12 -7.35
CA GLU A 346 4.37 23.79 -8.62
C GLU A 346 5.55 23.17 -9.39
N PHE A 347 6.66 22.89 -8.70
CA PHE A 347 7.84 22.27 -9.31
C PHE A 347 7.55 20.87 -9.84
N ILE A 348 6.91 19.99 -9.05
CA ILE A 348 6.58 18.61 -9.48
C ILE A 348 5.64 18.67 -10.69
N ASN A 349 4.59 19.49 -10.65
CA ASN A 349 3.67 19.66 -11.76
C ASN A 349 4.39 20.19 -13.02
N ARG A 350 5.33 21.11 -12.87
CA ARG A 350 6.14 21.61 -14.00
C ARG A 350 6.96 20.49 -14.65
N VAL A 351 7.57 19.62 -13.86
CA VAL A 351 8.27 18.44 -14.36
C VAL A 351 7.31 17.54 -15.14
N GLN A 352 6.14 17.25 -14.56
CA GLN A 352 5.12 16.43 -15.24
C GLN A 352 4.62 17.06 -16.54
N MET A 353 4.38 18.38 -16.56
CA MET A 353 3.98 19.10 -17.78
C MET A 353 5.05 19.05 -18.87
N GLU A 354 6.34 19.17 -18.51
CA GLU A 354 7.42 19.14 -19.50
C GLU A 354 7.56 17.74 -20.12
N TYR A 355 7.67 16.70 -19.31
CA TYR A 355 7.77 15.33 -19.84
C TYR A 355 6.48 14.84 -20.48
N GLY A 356 5.32 15.30 -19.99
CA GLY A 356 4.00 15.04 -20.56
C GLY A 356 3.68 15.87 -21.81
N GLN A 357 4.50 16.86 -22.17
CA GLN A 357 4.28 17.78 -23.30
C GLN A 357 2.89 18.42 -23.27
N THR A 358 2.43 18.81 -22.08
CA THR A 358 1.12 19.44 -21.85
C THR A 358 1.25 20.66 -20.96
N THR A 359 0.17 21.44 -20.85
CA THR A 359 0.13 22.69 -20.09
C THR A 359 -0.69 22.59 -18.81
N ILE A 360 -1.27 21.41 -18.54
CA ILE A 360 -2.07 21.18 -17.33
C ILE A 360 -1.57 19.89 -16.67
N SER A 361 -1.39 19.92 -15.36
CA SER A 361 -0.96 18.77 -14.56
C SER A 361 -1.58 18.79 -13.18
N ASN A 362 -1.68 17.63 -12.55
CA ASN A 362 -1.94 17.51 -11.13
C ASN A 362 -0.96 16.57 -10.42
N THR A 363 -0.76 16.81 -9.14
CA THR A 363 -0.03 15.94 -8.21
C THR A 363 -0.54 16.13 -6.80
N ALA A 364 -0.15 15.26 -5.87
CA ALA A 364 -0.45 15.39 -4.45
C ALA A 364 0.84 15.50 -3.62
N LEU A 365 0.72 15.98 -2.39
CA LEU A 365 1.73 15.78 -1.36
C LEU A 365 1.51 14.37 -0.78
N PHE A 366 2.33 13.41 -1.17
CA PHE A 366 2.12 11.99 -0.89
C PHE A 366 2.47 11.58 0.55
N ASP A 367 3.35 12.36 1.20
CA ASP A 367 3.78 12.13 2.57
C ASP A 367 3.82 13.48 3.31
N ASP A 368 3.21 13.53 4.49
CA ASP A 368 3.20 14.73 5.34
C ASP A 368 4.58 15.06 5.93
N THR A 369 5.53 14.13 5.85
CA THR A 369 6.92 14.31 6.25
C THR A 369 7.84 14.70 5.10
N ALA A 370 7.31 14.92 3.90
CA ALA A 370 8.09 15.35 2.73
C ALA A 370 8.87 16.64 3.04
N PRO A 371 10.21 16.67 2.88
CA PRO A 371 11.03 17.80 3.34
C PRO A 371 10.99 19.01 2.38
N GLY A 372 10.56 18.83 1.13
CA GLY A 372 10.78 19.80 0.07
C GLY A 372 12.24 19.85 -0.39
N PHE A 373 12.62 20.95 -1.09
CA PHE A 373 13.98 21.14 -1.58
C PHE A 373 14.55 22.49 -1.12
N VAL A 374 15.82 22.47 -0.66
CA VAL A 374 16.58 23.67 -0.33
C VAL A 374 18.08 23.40 -0.53
N GLY A 375 18.80 24.33 -1.16
CA GLY A 375 20.25 24.20 -1.43
C GLY A 375 20.58 23.05 -2.38
N TYR A 376 21.57 22.21 -2.03
CA TYR A 376 21.92 21.03 -2.82
C TYR A 376 20.85 19.96 -2.72
N ILE A 377 20.52 19.36 -3.86
CA ILE A 377 19.50 18.31 -3.95
C ILE A 377 20.20 16.97 -4.17
N THR A 378 19.74 15.95 -3.46
CA THR A 378 20.20 14.56 -3.56
C THR A 378 19.05 13.63 -3.94
N MET A 379 19.35 12.39 -4.36
CA MET A 379 18.33 11.35 -4.57
C MET A 379 17.50 11.08 -3.32
N ARG A 380 18.09 11.18 -2.12
CA ARG A 380 17.38 11.06 -0.84
C ARG A 380 16.21 12.02 -0.75
N GLN A 381 16.46 13.28 -1.06
CA GLN A 381 15.40 14.30 -1.04
C GLN A 381 14.35 14.07 -2.13
N VAL A 382 14.77 13.63 -3.34
CA VAL A 382 13.79 13.32 -4.40
C VAL A 382 12.84 12.21 -3.95
N LEU A 383 13.37 11.08 -3.46
CA LEU A 383 12.56 9.95 -3.01
C LEU A 383 11.75 10.26 -1.74
N ALA A 384 12.24 11.16 -0.87
CA ALA A 384 11.48 11.63 0.29
C ALA A 384 10.28 12.52 -0.10
N ASN A 385 10.37 13.23 -1.23
CA ASN A 385 9.28 14.08 -1.73
C ASN A 385 8.32 13.35 -2.69
N TYR A 386 8.76 12.24 -3.31
CA TYR A 386 7.94 11.42 -4.20
C TYR A 386 8.18 9.93 -3.92
N ILE A 387 7.39 9.37 -3.01
CA ILE A 387 7.63 8.05 -2.39
C ILE A 387 7.11 6.87 -3.21
N TYR A 388 6.22 7.10 -4.20
CA TYR A 388 5.61 6.03 -4.98
C TYR A 388 6.33 5.81 -6.33
N ALA A 389 6.46 4.54 -6.73
CA ALA A 389 6.96 4.14 -8.05
C ALA A 389 5.89 4.34 -9.14
N ASN A 390 5.37 5.55 -9.26
CA ASN A 390 4.34 5.90 -10.22
C ASN A 390 4.96 6.43 -11.51
N THR A 391 4.54 5.92 -12.66
CA THR A 391 4.89 6.45 -13.98
C THR A 391 3.98 7.62 -14.36
N LEU A 392 4.39 8.40 -15.37
CA LEU A 392 3.66 9.56 -15.84
C LEU A 392 2.71 9.19 -16.99
N LYS A 393 1.46 9.63 -16.91
CA LYS A 393 0.47 9.53 -17.98
C LYS A 393 -0.11 10.89 -18.35
N VAL A 394 -0.43 11.08 -19.63
CA VAL A 394 -1.26 12.18 -20.10
C VAL A 394 -2.55 11.61 -20.63
N ILE A 395 -3.66 12.04 -20.05
CA ILE A 395 -5.00 11.62 -20.49
C ILE A 395 -5.80 12.80 -21.00
N ARG A 396 -6.71 12.53 -21.93
CA ARG A 396 -7.63 13.54 -22.47
C ARG A 396 -8.94 13.54 -21.71
N VAL A 397 -9.23 14.64 -21.04
CA VAL A 397 -10.41 14.82 -20.18
C VAL A 397 -11.23 16.01 -20.63
N THR A 398 -12.49 16.10 -20.26
CA THR A 398 -13.32 17.28 -20.49
C THR A 398 -13.12 18.33 -19.39
N GLY A 399 -13.54 19.58 -19.64
CA GLY A 399 -13.55 20.59 -18.58
C GLY A 399 -14.45 20.19 -17.42
N GLN A 400 -15.53 19.45 -17.69
CA GLN A 400 -16.39 18.90 -16.65
C GLN A 400 -15.63 17.89 -15.78
N ASP A 401 -14.83 17.00 -16.36
CA ASP A 401 -14.00 16.05 -15.60
C ASP A 401 -13.00 16.79 -14.67
N ILE A 402 -12.40 17.89 -15.15
CA ILE A 402 -11.50 18.73 -14.33
C ILE A 402 -12.27 19.34 -13.15
N ARG A 403 -13.47 19.87 -13.39
CA ARG A 403 -14.32 20.42 -12.32
C ARG A 403 -14.70 19.34 -11.32
N ASP A 404 -15.12 18.18 -11.78
CA ASP A 404 -15.52 17.07 -10.92
C ASP A 404 -14.33 16.55 -10.08
N ALA A 405 -13.13 16.53 -10.65
CA ALA A 405 -11.90 16.18 -9.92
C ALA A 405 -11.55 17.20 -8.84
N LEU A 406 -11.72 18.49 -9.12
CA LEU A 406 -11.53 19.55 -8.12
C LEU A 406 -12.59 19.51 -7.00
N GLU A 407 -13.84 19.17 -7.32
CA GLU A 407 -14.89 18.96 -6.32
C GLU A 407 -14.60 17.69 -5.47
N GLN A 408 -14.05 16.64 -6.07
CA GLN A 408 -13.55 15.47 -5.34
C GLN A 408 -12.41 15.87 -4.39
N THR A 409 -11.42 16.62 -4.86
CA THR A 409 -10.37 17.20 -4.01
C THR A 409 -10.95 18.03 -2.88
N ALA A 410 -11.92 18.91 -3.19
CA ALA A 410 -12.54 19.79 -2.21
C ALA A 410 -13.31 19.03 -1.12
N SER A 411 -13.77 17.81 -1.40
CA SER A 411 -14.45 16.94 -0.40
C SER A 411 -13.53 16.52 0.75
N TYR A 412 -12.22 16.73 0.62
CA TYR A 412 -11.23 16.53 1.69
C TYR A 412 -11.51 17.33 2.96
N PHE A 413 -12.16 18.48 2.83
CA PHE A 413 -12.48 19.33 3.96
C PHE A 413 -13.93 19.15 4.44
N GLU A 414 -14.13 19.22 5.75
CA GLU A 414 -15.45 19.43 6.31
C GLU A 414 -16.01 20.79 5.84
N ARG A 415 -17.31 20.93 5.88
CA ARG A 415 -17.94 22.22 5.57
C ARG A 415 -17.63 23.22 6.69
N ALA A 416 -17.05 24.35 6.34
CA ALA A 416 -16.73 25.43 7.28
C ALA A 416 -17.84 26.49 7.34
N GLU A 417 -17.87 27.28 8.42
CA GLU A 417 -18.64 28.51 8.45
C GLU A 417 -17.95 29.59 7.59
N GLN A 418 -18.74 30.35 6.87
CA GLN A 418 -18.22 31.40 5.97
C GLN A 418 -17.37 32.43 6.76
N GLY A 419 -16.12 32.63 6.29
CA GLY A 419 -15.17 33.56 6.90
C GLY A 419 -14.58 33.11 8.23
N SER A 420 -14.78 31.84 8.64
CA SER A 420 -14.28 31.33 9.93
C SER A 420 -12.76 31.16 9.97
N GLY A 421 -12.12 30.96 8.83
CA GLY A 421 -10.70 30.59 8.76
C GLY A 421 -10.37 29.23 9.38
N GLN A 422 -11.35 28.35 9.59
CA GLN A 422 -11.18 27.03 10.15
C GLN A 422 -11.20 25.96 9.04
N TYR A 423 -10.19 25.11 9.04
CA TYR A 423 -10.00 24.05 8.06
C TYR A 423 -9.92 22.70 8.78
N CYS A 424 -10.97 21.90 8.67
CA CYS A 424 -11.05 20.56 9.26
C CYS A 424 -11.05 19.51 8.14
N ILE A 425 -10.28 18.44 8.31
CA ILE A 425 -10.25 17.33 7.36
C ILE A 425 -11.49 16.47 7.57
N HIS A 426 -12.14 16.09 6.47
CA HIS A 426 -13.30 15.20 6.51
C HIS A 426 -12.90 13.80 6.97
N LYS A 427 -13.69 13.20 7.87
CA LYS A 427 -13.40 11.91 8.52
C LYS A 427 -13.09 10.78 7.51
N ALA A 428 -13.73 10.77 6.35
CA ALA A 428 -13.48 9.75 5.32
C ALA A 428 -12.03 9.74 4.79
N TYR A 429 -11.29 10.84 4.92
CA TYR A 429 -9.88 10.92 4.54
C TYR A 429 -8.91 10.55 5.68
N LEU A 430 -9.44 10.28 6.86
CA LEU A 430 -8.67 9.88 8.04
C LEU A 430 -8.90 8.42 8.42
N TYR A 431 -10.08 7.88 8.07
CA TYR A 431 -10.51 6.53 8.40
C TYR A 431 -11.10 5.84 7.15
N PRO A 432 -10.83 4.54 6.89
CA PRO A 432 -10.12 3.54 7.72
C PRO A 432 -8.59 3.73 7.78
N LYS A 433 -7.98 4.43 6.82
CA LYS A 433 -6.57 4.87 6.87
C LYS A 433 -6.44 6.32 6.40
N PRO A 434 -5.42 7.08 6.85
CA PRO A 434 -5.15 8.40 6.31
C PRO A 434 -4.92 8.35 4.79
N GLN A 435 -5.64 9.20 4.04
CA GLN A 435 -5.60 9.26 2.58
C GLN A 435 -5.23 10.66 2.07
N HIS A 436 -4.28 11.31 2.73
CA HIS A 436 -3.83 12.66 2.37
C HIS A 436 -3.28 12.73 0.94
N TYR A 437 -2.77 11.61 0.41
CA TYR A 437 -2.31 11.44 -0.98
C TYR A 437 -3.43 11.51 -2.03
N ASN A 438 -4.68 11.54 -1.62
CA ASN A 438 -5.84 11.72 -2.49
C ASN A 438 -6.30 13.19 -2.58
N TYR A 439 -5.44 14.14 -2.18
CA TYR A 439 -5.67 15.59 -2.32
C TYR A 439 -4.81 16.13 -3.47
N ASP A 440 -5.41 16.23 -4.66
CA ASP A 440 -4.69 16.68 -5.87
C ASP A 440 -4.61 18.21 -5.97
N MET A 441 -3.42 18.71 -6.27
CA MET A 441 -3.12 20.14 -6.49
C MET A 441 -2.67 20.33 -7.93
N TRP A 442 -3.17 21.37 -8.58
CA TRP A 442 -3.10 21.53 -10.04
C TRP A 442 -2.28 22.71 -10.48
N GLU A 443 -1.61 22.54 -11.62
CA GLU A 443 -0.96 23.58 -12.39
C GLU A 443 -1.55 23.70 -13.79
N GLY A 444 -1.41 24.90 -14.40
CA GLY A 444 -1.97 25.23 -15.72
C GLY A 444 -3.41 25.70 -15.71
N ILE A 445 -4.04 25.66 -14.54
CA ILE A 445 -5.37 26.23 -14.27
C ILE A 445 -5.33 27.15 -13.06
N GLU A 446 -6.24 28.14 -13.01
CA GLU A 446 -6.48 28.97 -11.83
C GLU A 446 -7.80 28.56 -11.20
N TYR A 447 -7.80 28.25 -9.89
CA TYR A 447 -9.03 27.83 -9.20
C TYR A 447 -9.09 28.29 -7.76
N GLU A 448 -10.33 28.34 -7.22
CA GLU A 448 -10.62 28.64 -5.82
C GLU A 448 -11.60 27.63 -5.26
N ILE A 449 -11.27 27.06 -4.11
CA ILE A 449 -12.11 26.12 -3.36
C ILE A 449 -12.74 26.84 -2.17
N ASP A 450 -14.05 27.05 -2.20
CA ASP A 450 -14.83 27.64 -1.09
C ASP A 450 -15.48 26.51 -0.27
N ILE A 451 -14.87 26.16 0.86
CA ILE A 451 -15.36 25.07 1.72
C ILE A 451 -16.55 25.48 2.62
N SER A 452 -16.99 26.72 2.56
CA SER A 452 -18.26 27.11 3.21
C SER A 452 -19.47 26.55 2.46
N ARG A 453 -19.29 26.14 1.20
CA ARG A 453 -20.33 25.59 0.33
C ARG A 453 -20.47 24.07 0.47
N ALA A 454 -21.57 23.56 -0.06
CA ALA A 454 -21.75 22.11 -0.19
C ALA A 454 -20.76 21.53 -1.22
N VAL A 455 -20.32 20.27 -1.02
CA VAL A 455 -19.55 19.54 -2.04
C VAL A 455 -20.35 19.47 -3.34
N GLY A 456 -19.69 19.70 -4.47
CA GLY A 456 -20.32 19.87 -5.80
C GLY A 456 -20.54 21.34 -6.19
N GLU A 457 -20.38 22.29 -5.24
CA GLU A 457 -20.52 23.74 -5.45
C GLU A 457 -19.32 24.53 -4.91
N ARG A 458 -18.23 23.84 -4.52
CA ARG A 458 -17.06 24.43 -3.84
C ARG A 458 -16.12 25.14 -4.80
N ILE A 459 -16.13 24.78 -6.08
CA ILE A 459 -15.24 25.40 -7.08
C ILE A 459 -15.87 26.70 -7.58
N THR A 460 -15.43 27.82 -7.02
CA THR A 460 -15.98 29.16 -7.28
C THR A 460 -15.28 29.89 -8.42
N LYS A 461 -14.01 29.52 -8.70
CA LYS A 461 -13.21 30.01 -9.82
C LYS A 461 -12.60 28.84 -10.55
N LEU A 462 -12.61 28.85 -11.89
CA LEU A 462 -11.93 27.83 -12.70
C LEU A 462 -11.59 28.40 -14.08
N LEU A 463 -10.32 28.76 -14.30
CA LEU A 463 -9.81 29.37 -15.52
C LEU A 463 -8.62 28.57 -16.06
N VAL A 464 -8.38 28.65 -17.37
CA VAL A 464 -7.13 28.21 -18.01
C VAL A 464 -6.06 29.27 -17.79
N SER A 465 -4.95 28.94 -17.10
CA SER A 465 -3.92 29.94 -16.73
C SER A 465 -3.32 30.66 -17.93
N SER A 466 -3.08 29.97 -19.02
CA SER A 466 -2.45 30.56 -20.22
C SER A 466 -3.30 31.59 -20.97
N SER A 467 -4.61 31.51 -20.85
CA SER A 467 -5.57 32.40 -21.54
C SER A 467 -6.36 33.31 -20.60
N GLY A 468 -6.43 32.98 -19.29
CA GLY A 468 -7.29 33.64 -18.32
C GLY A 468 -8.79 33.44 -18.58
N GLN A 469 -9.15 32.56 -19.52
CA GLN A 469 -10.55 32.31 -19.87
C GLN A 469 -11.13 31.19 -18.96
N PRO A 470 -12.43 31.22 -18.65
CA PRO A 470 -13.09 30.12 -17.99
C PRO A 470 -12.86 28.79 -18.74
N ILE A 471 -12.67 27.71 -17.98
CA ILE A 471 -12.65 26.35 -18.56
C ILE A 471 -14.01 26.07 -19.20
N ASP A 472 -14.01 25.69 -20.48
CA ASP A 472 -15.21 25.21 -21.16
C ASP A 472 -15.46 23.74 -20.77
N MET A 473 -16.59 23.48 -20.17
CA MET A 473 -16.96 22.15 -19.63
C MET A 473 -17.06 21.06 -20.69
N HIS A 474 -17.30 21.45 -21.94
CA HIS A 474 -17.44 20.52 -23.08
C HIS A 474 -16.16 20.34 -23.90
N ASN A 475 -15.23 21.26 -23.80
CA ASN A 475 -13.93 21.13 -24.47
C ASN A 475 -13.06 20.08 -23.77
N THR A 476 -12.10 19.55 -24.53
CA THR A 476 -11.13 18.58 -24.02
C THR A 476 -9.78 19.23 -23.74
N TYR A 477 -9.11 18.70 -22.71
CA TYR A 477 -7.82 19.14 -22.21
C TYR A 477 -6.93 17.91 -22.00
N ASP A 478 -5.66 18.01 -22.34
CA ASP A 478 -4.66 16.99 -22.08
C ASP A 478 -4.03 17.30 -20.72
N VAL A 479 -4.11 16.36 -19.76
CA VAL A 479 -3.67 16.54 -18.39
C VAL A 479 -2.62 15.48 -18.03
N ALA A 480 -1.47 15.94 -17.54
CA ALA A 480 -0.42 15.07 -17.01
C ALA A 480 -0.70 14.71 -15.54
N MET A 481 -0.57 13.45 -15.19
CA MET A 481 -0.74 12.92 -13.83
C MET A 481 -0.04 11.59 -13.68
N ASN A 482 0.05 11.09 -12.46
CA ASN A 482 0.56 9.73 -12.27
C ASN A 482 -0.43 8.67 -12.81
N HIS A 483 0.10 7.50 -13.18
CA HIS A 483 -0.71 6.44 -13.80
C HIS A 483 -1.83 5.92 -12.91
N TYR A 484 -1.62 5.87 -11.58
CA TYR A 484 -2.63 5.48 -10.61
C TYR A 484 -3.84 6.43 -10.66
N ARG A 485 -3.58 7.75 -10.68
CA ARG A 485 -4.64 8.76 -10.79
C ARG A 485 -5.33 8.71 -12.15
N ALA A 486 -4.56 8.52 -13.21
CA ALA A 486 -5.10 8.40 -14.58
C ALA A 486 -6.02 7.19 -14.76
N ALA A 487 -5.85 6.14 -13.95
CA ALA A 487 -6.74 4.98 -13.90
C ALA A 487 -8.01 5.20 -13.05
N GLY A 488 -8.15 6.35 -12.38
CA GLY A 488 -9.29 6.65 -11.50
C GLY A 488 -9.05 6.35 -10.02
N GLY A 489 -7.81 6.02 -9.65
CA GLY A 489 -7.43 5.70 -8.26
C GLY A 489 -7.76 6.83 -7.28
N GLY A 490 -8.04 6.48 -6.03
CA GLY A 490 -8.39 7.44 -4.97
C GLY A 490 -9.76 8.11 -5.16
N ASN A 491 -10.72 7.39 -5.76
CA ASN A 491 -12.09 7.84 -6.05
C ASN A 491 -12.19 8.93 -7.14
N TYR A 492 -11.15 9.13 -7.97
CA TYR A 492 -11.21 10.03 -9.12
C TYR A 492 -11.78 9.31 -10.35
N VAL A 493 -12.97 8.72 -10.18
CA VAL A 493 -13.65 7.88 -11.18
C VAL A 493 -13.85 8.56 -12.54
N MET A 494 -13.88 9.91 -12.57
CA MET A 494 -13.99 10.70 -13.80
C MET A 494 -12.78 10.53 -14.73
N PHE A 495 -11.64 10.05 -14.24
CA PHE A 495 -10.45 9.78 -15.05
C PHE A 495 -10.40 8.35 -15.61
N ALA A 496 -11.18 7.42 -15.04
CA ALA A 496 -11.19 6.03 -15.48
C ALA A 496 -11.58 5.92 -16.97
N ASN A 497 -10.84 5.08 -17.69
CA ASN A 497 -11.06 4.79 -19.12
C ASN A 497 -10.99 6.01 -20.07
N LYS A 498 -10.35 7.10 -19.65
CA LYS A 498 -10.11 8.24 -20.55
C LYS A 498 -9.02 7.91 -21.58
N PRO A 499 -9.09 8.50 -22.80
CA PRO A 499 -8.08 8.28 -23.81
C PRO A 499 -6.69 8.70 -23.32
N THR A 500 -5.72 7.78 -23.36
CA THR A 500 -4.31 8.08 -23.11
C THR A 500 -3.72 8.79 -24.32
N VAL A 501 -3.16 9.98 -24.10
CA VAL A 501 -2.48 10.80 -25.13
C VAL A 501 -1.00 10.47 -25.18
N LEU A 502 -0.38 10.30 -24.00
CA LEU A 502 1.04 9.95 -23.85
C LEU A 502 1.19 9.06 -22.61
N ASP A 503 1.97 8.00 -22.76
CA ASP A 503 2.39 7.12 -21.67
C ASP A 503 3.92 7.20 -21.57
N VAL A 504 4.44 7.66 -20.42
CA VAL A 504 5.88 7.76 -20.16
C VAL A 504 6.22 6.68 -19.12
N PRO A 505 6.84 5.57 -19.55
CA PRO A 505 7.05 4.40 -18.68
C PRO A 505 8.23 4.57 -17.70
N THR A 506 8.48 5.81 -17.27
CA THR A 506 9.54 6.18 -16.32
C THR A 506 8.89 6.66 -15.04
N ASP A 507 9.42 6.22 -13.91
CA ASP A 507 8.95 6.65 -12.60
C ASP A 507 9.08 8.18 -12.44
N ILE A 508 8.07 8.86 -11.91
CA ILE A 508 8.07 10.32 -11.76
C ILE A 508 9.23 10.79 -10.87
N ALA A 509 9.60 10.03 -9.84
CA ALA A 509 10.80 10.33 -9.05
C ALA A 509 12.08 10.36 -9.92
N GLU A 510 12.20 9.45 -10.89
CA GLU A 510 13.31 9.46 -11.85
C GLU A 510 13.21 10.64 -12.83
N LEU A 511 12.01 10.99 -13.28
CA LEU A 511 11.80 12.18 -14.12
C LEU A 511 12.21 13.47 -13.37
N ILE A 512 11.86 13.58 -12.09
CA ILE A 512 12.29 14.70 -11.22
C ILE A 512 13.82 14.74 -11.11
N ALA A 513 14.46 13.61 -10.83
CA ALA A 513 15.91 13.53 -10.73
C ALA A 513 16.59 13.92 -12.06
N ASN A 514 16.11 13.39 -13.19
CA ASN A 514 16.64 13.69 -14.52
C ASN A 514 16.47 15.17 -14.89
N TYR A 515 15.31 15.77 -14.54
CA TYR A 515 15.06 17.20 -14.73
C TYR A 515 16.09 18.05 -13.97
N ILE A 516 16.39 17.70 -12.71
CA ILE A 516 17.36 18.38 -11.87
C ILE A 516 18.79 18.20 -12.42
N ILE A 517 19.17 16.98 -12.79
CA ILE A 517 20.50 16.66 -13.34
C ILE A 517 20.76 17.44 -14.63
N GLN A 518 19.80 17.49 -15.56
CA GLN A 518 19.93 18.16 -16.84
C GLN A 518 20.13 19.69 -16.71
N ARG A 519 19.53 20.30 -15.68
CA ARG A 519 19.60 21.75 -15.45
C ARG A 519 20.70 22.16 -14.49
N GLY A 520 21.15 21.26 -13.63
CA GLY A 520 22.11 21.54 -12.56
C GLY A 520 21.55 22.45 -11.46
N THR A 521 20.83 23.51 -11.87
CA THR A 521 20.16 24.45 -10.95
C THR A 521 18.68 24.58 -11.36
N ILE A 522 17.79 24.43 -10.39
CA ILE A 522 16.36 24.70 -10.53
C ILE A 522 15.98 25.92 -9.69
N HIS A 523 14.84 26.54 -9.99
CA HIS A 523 14.39 27.76 -9.31
C HIS A 523 13.05 27.48 -8.60
N SER A 524 12.98 27.92 -7.36
CA SER A 524 11.73 28.00 -6.62
C SER A 524 10.89 29.12 -7.20
N THR A 525 9.71 28.79 -7.68
CA THR A 525 8.72 29.73 -8.20
C THR A 525 7.39 29.47 -7.55
N LEU A 526 6.52 30.50 -7.53
CA LEU A 526 5.19 30.42 -6.97
C LEU A 526 4.28 31.38 -7.74
N ASN A 527 3.27 30.86 -8.41
CA ASN A 527 2.39 31.65 -9.26
C ASN A 527 1.03 32.00 -8.60
N HIS A 528 0.74 31.40 -7.41
CA HIS A 528 -0.49 31.60 -6.64
C HIS A 528 -1.77 31.35 -7.45
N ASN A 529 -1.75 30.30 -8.26
CA ASN A 529 -2.86 29.96 -9.16
C ASN A 529 -4.09 29.39 -8.43
N TRP A 530 -3.96 28.96 -7.16
CA TRP A 530 -5.09 28.43 -6.41
C TRP A 530 -5.02 28.69 -4.90
N ARG A 531 -6.19 28.57 -4.25
CA ARG A 531 -6.32 28.64 -2.79
C ARG A 531 -7.64 28.03 -2.29
N VAL A 532 -7.67 27.71 -1.00
CA VAL A 532 -8.88 27.33 -0.26
C VAL A 532 -9.36 28.53 0.56
N VAL A 533 -10.66 28.78 0.55
CA VAL A 533 -11.32 29.82 1.34
C VAL A 533 -12.51 29.25 2.12
N THR A 534 -12.94 29.98 3.16
CA THR A 534 -14.08 29.62 4.02
C THR A 534 -15.22 30.63 3.90
#